data_5cdb67854366a00a637d4050e94442b6
#
_entry.id   5cdb67854366a00a637d4050e94442b6
#
_cell.length_a   1.000
_cell.length_b   1.000
_cell.length_c   1.000
_cell.angle_alpha   90.00
_cell.angle_beta   90.00
_cell.angle_gamma   90.00
#
_symmetry.space_group_name_H-M   'P 1'
#
loop_
_entity.id
_entity.type
_entity.pdbx_description
1 polymer ?
#
loop_
_entity_poly.entity_id
_entity_poly.type
_entity_poly.pdbx_seq_one_letter_code
_entity_poly.pdbx_strand_id
1 'polypeptide(L)'
;MTAAGISDPLPGHGAAAKAKIILLGPPDFPLENLMHRARSLNIEHVSPRRLQAPEISRRAVSAAADEARRLALMRRWFFARKPDAGFLLTEFPATLLQALVFDEWLDARDETLDRVLASPAADSAVVSHYRTLGLLDEAAVLA
;
A
#
# COMPACT_ATOMS: atom_id res chain seq x y z
N MET A 1 -16.21 -21.43 9.20
CA MET A 1 -15.98 -21.03 8.72
C MET A 1 -16.32 -20.38 7.85
N THR A 2 -16.14 -20.06 7.43
CA THR A 2 -16.59 -19.45 6.83
C THR A 2 -16.23 -19.01 5.69
N ALA A 3 -16.53 -19.21 4.83
CA ALA A 3 -16.27 -18.77 3.59
C ALA A 3 -16.68 -17.44 3.35
N ALA A 4 -17.01 -16.86 4.35
CA ALA A 4 -17.61 -15.58 4.24
C ALA A 4 -16.78 -14.56 3.51
N GLY A 5 -15.51 -14.70 3.48
CA GLY A 5 -14.68 -13.68 2.90
C GLY A 5 -14.50 -13.76 1.40
N ILE A 6 -15.33 -14.45 0.72
CA ILE A 6 -15.11 -14.69 -0.67
C ILE A 6 -14.94 -13.44 -1.50
N SER A 7 -15.84 -12.50 -1.37
CA SER A 7 -15.74 -11.28 -2.16
C SER A 7 -15.00 -10.19 -1.45
N ASP A 8 -14.42 -10.48 -0.32
CA ASP A 8 -13.71 -9.52 0.48
C ASP A 8 -12.25 -9.46 0.02
N PRO A 9 -11.73 -8.29 -0.35
CA PRO A 9 -10.33 -8.22 -0.75
C PRO A 9 -9.36 -8.47 0.39
N LEU A 10 -9.82 -8.43 1.63
CA LEU A 10 -8.95 -8.67 2.77
C LEU A 10 -9.08 -10.12 3.23
N PRO A 11 -8.01 -10.69 3.77
CA PRO A 11 -8.06 -12.08 4.22
C PRO A 11 -8.97 -12.24 5.43
N GLY A 12 -9.27 -13.46 5.75
CA GLY A 12 -10.13 -13.75 6.88
C GLY A 12 -9.43 -13.61 8.20
N HIS A 13 -10.08 -14.14 9.22
CA HIS A 13 -9.56 -14.03 10.56
C HIS A 13 -8.22 -14.72 10.72
N GLY A 14 -7.52 -14.36 11.72
CA GLY A 14 -6.30 -15.01 12.08
C GLY A 14 -5.10 -14.53 11.32
N ALA A 15 -5.22 -14.46 10.00
CA ALA A 15 -4.13 -13.95 9.17
C ALA A 15 -4.27 -12.47 8.90
N ALA A 16 -5.37 -11.87 9.30
CA ALA A 16 -5.65 -10.49 8.89
C ALA A 16 -4.63 -9.51 9.41
N ALA A 17 -4.15 -9.70 10.62
CA ALA A 17 -3.19 -8.76 11.20
C ALA A 17 -1.85 -8.77 10.48
N LYS A 18 -1.62 -9.74 9.64
CA LYS A 18 -0.38 -9.84 8.85
C LYS A 18 -0.60 -9.57 7.38
N ALA A 19 -1.79 -9.21 6.99
CA ALA A 19 -2.08 -8.95 5.58
C ALA A 19 -1.34 -7.71 5.10
N LYS A 20 -0.70 -7.82 3.95
CA LYS A 20 0.08 -6.74 3.36
C LYS A 20 -0.53 -6.41 2.02
N ILE A 21 -1.25 -5.30 1.98
CA ILE A 21 -2.08 -4.94 0.85
C ILE A 21 -1.72 -3.55 0.37
N ILE A 22 -1.64 -3.39 -0.94
CA ILE A 22 -1.41 -2.10 -1.56
C ILE A 22 -2.63 -1.73 -2.39
N LEU A 23 -3.03 -0.47 -2.29
CA LEU A 23 -4.10 0.09 -3.10
C LEU A 23 -3.51 1.17 -3.99
N LEU A 24 -3.42 0.90 -5.27
CA LEU A 24 -2.79 1.80 -6.22
C LEU A 24 -3.78 2.83 -6.73
N GLY A 25 -3.28 4.04 -6.94
CA GLY A 25 -4.05 5.10 -7.55
C GLY A 25 -4.48 6.14 -6.54
N PRO A 26 -5.03 7.25 -7.03
CA PRO A 26 -5.48 8.32 -6.15
C PRO A 26 -6.71 7.88 -5.36
N PRO A 27 -6.94 8.50 -4.22
CA PRO A 27 -8.06 8.12 -3.35
C PRO A 27 -9.38 8.77 -3.82
N ASP A 28 -9.73 8.59 -5.07
CA ASP A 28 -10.94 9.18 -5.63
C ASP A 28 -12.06 8.16 -5.81
N PHE A 29 -11.98 7.05 -5.14
CA PHE A 29 -13.01 6.02 -5.18
C PHE A 29 -13.41 5.69 -3.75
N PRO A 30 -14.50 4.91 -3.57
CA PRO A 30 -14.98 4.61 -2.21
C PRO A 30 -13.95 3.81 -1.43
N LEU A 31 -13.17 4.50 -0.65
CA LEU A 31 -12.11 3.91 0.13
C LEU A 31 -12.55 3.59 1.54
N GLU A 32 -13.65 4.19 1.98
CA GLU A 32 -14.05 4.11 3.37
C GLU A 32 -14.37 2.70 3.81
N ASN A 33 -15.01 1.92 2.95
CA ASN A 33 -15.31 0.54 3.31
C ASN A 33 -14.05 -0.25 3.54
N LEU A 34 -13.08 -0.08 2.63
CA LEU A 34 -11.83 -0.81 2.75
C LEU A 34 -11.07 -0.40 4.00
N MET A 35 -11.08 0.90 4.30
CA MET A 35 -10.41 1.39 5.50
C MET A 35 -11.10 0.92 6.76
N HIS A 36 -12.42 0.88 6.73
CA HIS A 36 -13.16 0.38 7.86
C HIS A 36 -12.83 -1.08 8.13
N ARG A 37 -12.74 -1.87 7.09
CA ARG A 37 -12.37 -3.27 7.25
C ARG A 37 -10.96 -3.43 7.75
N ALA A 38 -10.04 -2.60 7.26
CA ALA A 38 -8.67 -2.65 7.73
C ALA A 38 -8.61 -2.39 9.24
N ARG A 39 -9.37 -1.40 9.70
CA ARG A 39 -9.42 -1.11 11.12
C ARG A 39 -10.00 -2.26 11.93
N SER A 40 -11.08 -2.84 11.43
CA SER A 40 -11.70 -3.93 12.16
C SER A 40 -10.84 -5.19 12.17
N LEU A 41 -9.90 -5.30 11.25
CA LEU A 41 -8.96 -6.41 11.20
C LEU A 41 -7.61 -6.08 11.81
N ASN A 42 -7.48 -4.89 12.40
CA ASN A 42 -6.25 -4.47 13.06
C ASN A 42 -5.07 -4.33 12.10
N ILE A 43 -5.34 -3.87 10.91
CA ILE A 43 -4.30 -3.57 9.93
C ILE A 43 -4.10 -2.07 9.87
N GLU A 44 -2.86 -1.64 9.93
CA GLU A 44 -2.56 -0.23 9.89
C GLU A 44 -2.74 0.35 8.50
N HIS A 45 -3.39 1.49 8.39
CA HIS A 45 -3.48 2.22 7.12
C HIS A 45 -2.37 3.25 7.06
N VAL A 46 -1.56 3.17 6.02
CA VAL A 46 -0.36 3.99 5.89
C VAL A 46 -0.33 4.63 4.51
N SER A 47 0.07 5.89 4.45
CA SER A 47 0.32 6.58 3.20
C SER A 47 1.38 7.65 3.46
N PRO A 48 2.04 8.13 2.40
CA PRO A 48 3.02 9.20 2.61
C PRO A 48 2.39 10.43 3.25
N ARG A 49 1.14 10.73 2.88
CA ARG A 49 0.46 11.87 3.45
C ARG A 49 0.26 11.74 4.95
N ARG A 50 -0.06 10.55 5.40
CA ARG A 50 -0.30 10.32 6.82
C ARG A 50 0.98 10.35 7.63
N LEU A 51 2.11 10.10 6.99
CA LEU A 51 3.40 10.09 7.68
C LEU A 51 4.06 11.46 7.70
N GLN A 52 3.60 12.37 6.88
CA GLN A 52 4.19 13.69 6.83
C GLN A 52 3.83 14.50 8.06
N ALA A 53 4.82 15.23 8.58
CA ALA A 53 4.56 16.10 9.70
C ALA A 53 3.77 17.33 9.23
N PRO A 54 2.88 17.84 10.09
CA PRO A 54 2.07 18.99 9.66
C PRO A 54 2.87 20.25 9.39
N GLU A 55 4.01 20.37 10.03
CA GLU A 55 4.79 21.59 9.87
C GLU A 55 5.73 21.51 8.70
N ILE A 56 5.45 20.70 7.76
CA ILE A 56 6.29 20.58 6.60
C ILE A 56 6.57 21.92 5.97
N SER A 57 7.77 22.08 5.50
CA SER A 57 8.21 23.31 4.89
C SER A 57 7.31 23.73 3.75
N ARG A 58 7.03 24.98 3.68
CA ARG A 58 6.28 25.53 2.58
C ARG A 58 7.13 25.86 1.41
N ARG A 59 8.43 25.68 1.50
CA ARG A 59 9.28 25.98 0.38
C ARG A 59 8.97 25.06 -0.77
N ALA A 60 9.01 25.59 -1.94
CA ALA A 60 8.90 24.79 -3.14
C ALA A 60 10.12 23.90 -3.24
N VAL A 61 9.91 22.63 -3.55
CA VAL A 61 11.00 21.70 -3.74
C VAL A 61 10.84 21.06 -5.10
N SER A 62 11.94 20.57 -5.64
CA SER A 62 11.88 19.88 -6.91
C SER A 62 11.10 18.58 -6.75
N ALA A 63 10.59 18.06 -7.87
CA ALA A 63 9.89 16.79 -7.85
C ALA A 63 10.81 15.67 -7.37
N ALA A 64 12.08 15.72 -7.76
CA ALA A 64 13.02 14.71 -7.34
C ALA A 64 13.26 14.74 -5.83
N ALA A 65 13.36 15.95 -5.26
CA ALA A 65 13.56 16.06 -3.82
C ALA A 65 12.32 15.61 -3.06
N ASP A 66 11.15 15.89 -3.60
CA ASP A 66 9.91 15.47 -2.96
C ASP A 66 9.78 13.94 -2.98
N GLU A 67 10.14 13.34 -4.10
CA GLU A 67 10.09 11.89 -4.20
C GLU A 67 11.08 11.25 -3.23
N ALA A 68 12.28 11.82 -3.11
CA ALA A 68 13.27 11.29 -2.18
C ALA A 68 12.77 11.38 -0.74
N ARG A 69 12.10 12.48 -0.41
CA ARG A 69 11.55 12.64 0.93
C ARG A 69 10.48 11.60 1.22
N ARG A 70 9.60 11.38 0.26
CA ARG A 70 8.54 10.37 0.44
C ARG A 70 9.11 8.99 0.60
N LEU A 71 10.12 8.66 -0.20
CA LEU A 71 10.77 7.37 -0.05
C LEU A 71 11.40 7.23 1.33
N ALA A 72 12.04 8.28 1.81
CA ALA A 72 12.67 8.23 3.13
C ALA A 72 11.64 8.04 4.23
N LEU A 73 10.50 8.71 4.14
CA LEU A 73 9.43 8.55 5.12
C LEU A 73 8.89 7.13 5.12
N MET A 74 8.62 6.60 3.94
CA MET A 74 8.06 5.27 3.84
C MET A 74 9.06 4.22 4.29
N ARG A 75 10.33 4.42 3.96
CA ARG A 75 11.36 3.48 4.37
C ARG A 75 11.49 3.44 5.88
N ARG A 76 11.47 4.61 6.51
CA ARG A 76 11.56 4.67 7.97
C ARG A 76 10.38 3.94 8.60
N TRP A 77 9.19 4.19 8.08
CA TRP A 77 8.02 3.50 8.60
C TRP A 77 8.14 2.00 8.45
N PHE A 78 8.54 1.56 7.26
CA PHE A 78 8.55 0.14 6.96
C PHE A 78 9.49 -0.63 7.89
N PHE A 79 10.68 -0.09 8.10
CA PHE A 79 11.67 -0.79 8.92
C PHE A 79 11.49 -0.57 10.41
N ALA A 80 10.66 0.39 10.82
CA ALA A 80 10.38 0.61 12.23
C ALA A 80 9.25 -0.26 12.77
N ARG A 81 8.39 -0.75 11.90
CA ARG A 81 7.28 -1.57 12.34
C ARG A 81 7.76 -2.97 12.71
N LYS A 82 6.91 -3.70 13.42
CA LYS A 82 7.25 -5.08 13.73
C LYS A 82 7.42 -5.88 12.47
N PRO A 83 8.38 -6.79 12.43
CA PRO A 83 8.51 -7.65 11.26
C PRO A 83 7.21 -8.40 10.98
N ASP A 84 6.87 -8.46 9.71
CA ASP A 84 5.69 -9.19 9.24
C ASP A 84 4.36 -8.59 9.69
N ALA A 85 4.37 -7.38 10.24
CA ALA A 85 3.12 -6.71 10.58
C ALA A 85 2.36 -6.32 9.32
N GLY A 86 1.04 -6.46 9.35
CA GLY A 86 0.21 -6.15 8.20
C GLY A 86 0.03 -4.66 7.99
N PHE A 87 -0.39 -4.29 6.78
CA PHE A 87 -0.63 -2.89 6.45
C PHE A 87 -1.51 -2.78 5.22
N LEU A 88 -2.14 -1.64 5.11
CA LEU A 88 -2.83 -1.22 3.90
C LEU A 88 -2.15 0.07 3.44
N LEU A 89 -1.42 0.00 2.33
CA LEU A 89 -0.75 1.16 1.77
C LEU A 89 -1.62 1.83 0.73
N THR A 90 -1.75 3.13 0.82
CA THR A 90 -2.42 3.92 -0.20
C THR A 90 -1.48 5.01 -0.67
N GLU A 91 -1.61 5.42 -1.93
CA GLU A 91 -0.81 6.50 -2.51
C GLU A 91 0.68 6.19 -2.59
N PHE A 92 1.05 4.96 -2.36
CA PHE A 92 2.43 4.51 -2.48
C PHE A 92 2.41 3.02 -2.78
N PRO A 93 3.18 2.54 -3.74
CA PRO A 93 4.07 3.30 -4.62
C PRO A 93 3.29 4.04 -5.70
N ALA A 94 3.72 5.24 -6.01
CA ALA A 94 3.06 6.05 -7.02
C ALA A 94 3.81 6.03 -8.35
N THR A 95 5.06 5.58 -8.35
CA THR A 95 5.86 5.49 -9.56
C THR A 95 6.53 4.14 -9.59
N LEU A 96 7.00 3.77 -10.78
CA LEU A 96 7.70 2.49 -10.92
C LEU A 96 8.96 2.47 -10.07
N LEU A 97 9.67 3.59 -9.98
CA LEU A 97 10.85 3.65 -9.12
C LEU A 97 10.50 3.32 -7.68
N GLN A 98 9.43 3.89 -7.18
CA GLN A 98 9.01 3.62 -5.81
C GLN A 98 8.65 2.15 -5.64
N ALA A 99 7.99 1.57 -6.64
CA ALA A 99 7.61 0.16 -6.55
C ALA A 99 8.85 -0.74 -6.50
N LEU A 100 9.83 -0.45 -7.32
CA LEU A 100 11.05 -1.26 -7.34
C LEU A 100 11.83 -1.13 -6.04
N VAL A 101 11.89 0.07 -5.50
CA VAL A 101 12.56 0.29 -4.22
C VAL A 101 11.84 -0.43 -3.10
N PHE A 102 10.50 -0.38 -3.11
CA PHE A 102 9.73 -1.07 -2.09
C PHE A 102 9.93 -2.57 -2.16
N ASP A 103 10.05 -3.12 -3.36
CA ASP A 103 10.35 -4.53 -3.51
C ASP A 103 11.65 -4.90 -2.81
N GLU A 104 12.64 -4.02 -2.88
CA GLU A 104 13.92 -4.27 -2.21
C GLU A 104 13.76 -4.30 -0.70
N TRP A 105 12.92 -3.42 -0.17
CA TRP A 105 12.67 -3.41 1.28
C TRP A 105 12.00 -4.71 1.72
N LEU A 106 11.02 -5.15 0.93
CA LEU A 106 10.34 -6.41 1.25
C LEU A 106 11.33 -7.57 1.24
N ASP A 107 12.19 -7.61 0.25
CA ASP A 107 13.22 -8.64 0.18
C ASP A 107 14.13 -8.59 1.39
N ALA A 108 14.52 -7.38 1.80
CA ALA A 108 15.43 -7.22 2.93
C ALA A 108 14.82 -7.74 4.22
N ARG A 109 13.51 -7.74 4.34
CA ARG A 109 12.81 -8.24 5.52
C ARG A 109 12.25 -9.63 5.31
N ASP A 110 12.47 -10.21 4.13
CA ASP A 110 11.92 -11.51 3.78
C ASP A 110 10.40 -11.53 3.92
N GLU A 111 9.77 -10.47 3.44
CA GLU A 111 8.32 -10.34 3.47
C GLU A 111 7.78 -10.26 2.07
N THR A 112 6.52 -10.65 1.89
CA THR A 112 5.87 -10.58 0.60
C THR A 112 4.53 -9.91 0.74
N LEU A 113 4.10 -9.27 -0.34
CA LEU A 113 2.77 -8.68 -0.39
C LEU A 113 1.74 -9.78 -0.61
N ASP A 114 0.59 -9.59 -0.02
CA ASP A 114 -0.50 -10.55 -0.20
C ASP A 114 -1.36 -10.19 -1.40
N ARG A 115 -1.54 -8.89 -1.64
CA ARG A 115 -2.48 -8.48 -2.66
C ARG A 115 -2.24 -7.04 -3.06
N VAL A 116 -2.42 -6.75 -4.34
CA VAL A 116 -2.36 -5.37 -4.84
C VAL A 116 -3.67 -5.09 -5.55
N LEU A 117 -4.34 -4.04 -5.14
CA LEU A 117 -5.58 -3.58 -5.77
C LEU A 117 -5.28 -2.29 -6.53
N ALA A 118 -6.03 -2.03 -7.57
CA ALA A 118 -5.77 -0.84 -8.38
C ALA A 118 -7.07 -0.14 -8.72
N SER A 119 -7.08 1.17 -8.57
CA SER A 119 -8.19 1.97 -9.08
C SER A 119 -7.99 2.19 -10.57
N PRO A 120 -9.04 2.59 -11.29
CA PRO A 120 -8.89 2.86 -12.73
C PRO A 120 -7.87 3.94 -13.06
N ALA A 121 -7.61 4.84 -12.12
CA ALA A 121 -6.67 5.93 -12.35
C ALA A 121 -5.25 5.62 -11.91
N ALA A 122 -4.96 4.38 -11.56
CA ALA A 122 -3.62 4.02 -11.11
C ALA A 122 -2.63 4.11 -12.26
N ASP A 123 -1.37 4.40 -11.91
CA ASP A 123 -0.31 4.51 -12.89
C ASP A 123 -0.10 3.17 -13.61
N SER A 124 -0.12 3.20 -14.92
CA SER A 124 -0.09 1.96 -15.68
C SER A 124 1.23 1.20 -15.56
N ALA A 125 2.33 1.91 -15.38
CA ALA A 125 3.62 1.23 -15.21
C ALA A 125 3.67 0.47 -13.90
N VAL A 126 3.11 1.05 -12.84
CA VAL A 126 3.06 0.39 -11.55
C VAL A 126 2.10 -0.80 -11.59
N VAL A 127 0.96 -0.62 -12.23
CA VAL A 127 0.00 -1.72 -12.37
C VAL A 127 0.63 -2.87 -13.13
N SER A 128 1.31 -2.58 -14.24
CA SER A 128 1.97 -3.60 -15.03
C SER A 128 3.02 -4.35 -14.22
N HIS A 129 3.75 -3.62 -13.41
CA HIS A 129 4.78 -4.23 -12.58
C HIS A 129 4.18 -5.30 -11.66
N TYR A 130 3.10 -4.96 -10.98
CA TYR A 130 2.48 -5.92 -10.06
C TYR A 130 1.72 -7.01 -10.78
N ARG A 131 1.20 -6.71 -11.96
CA ARG A 131 0.59 -7.76 -12.77
C ARG A 131 1.64 -8.79 -13.18
N THR A 132 2.80 -8.35 -13.57
CA THR A 132 3.89 -9.24 -13.95
C THR A 132 4.32 -10.12 -12.79
N LEU A 133 4.30 -9.57 -11.58
CA LEU A 133 4.66 -10.33 -10.39
C LEU A 133 3.56 -11.27 -9.92
N GLY A 134 2.38 -11.21 -10.53
CA GLY A 134 1.27 -12.06 -10.13
C GLY A 134 0.60 -11.62 -8.85
N LEU A 135 0.83 -10.40 -8.42
CA LEU A 135 0.26 -9.89 -7.17
C LEU A 135 -1.01 -9.08 -7.37
N LEU A 136 -1.26 -8.63 -8.59
CA LEU A 136 -2.42 -7.78 -8.84
C LEU A 136 -3.68 -8.61 -8.81
N ASP A 137 -4.63 -8.20 -7.99
CA ASP A 137 -5.91 -8.89 -7.87
C ASP A 137 -6.88 -8.22 -8.84
N GLU A 138 -6.97 -8.76 -10.04
CA GLU A 138 -7.80 -8.15 -11.06
C GLU A 138 -9.28 -8.46 -10.88
N ALA A 139 -9.58 -9.42 -10.02
CA ALA A 139 -10.97 -9.72 -9.73
C ALA A 139 -11.59 -8.75 -8.75
N ALA A 140 -10.77 -8.07 -7.97
CA ALA A 140 -11.26 -7.10 -6.99
C ALA A 140 -11.34 -5.74 -7.63
N VAL A 141 -12.39 -5.52 -8.39
CA VAL A 141 -12.57 -4.26 -9.11
C VAL A 141 -13.10 -3.21 -8.18
N LEU A 142 -12.42 -2.08 -8.14
CA LEU A 142 -12.79 -0.98 -7.27
C LEU A 142 -13.42 0.15 -8.06
N ALA A 143 -14.34 -0.15 -8.85
CA ALA A 143 -14.99 0.86 -9.70
C ALA A 143 -16.03 1.66 -8.96
#